data_00740bfe52f6ed5805581175e2c9c816
#
_entry.id   00740bfe52f6ed5805581175e2c9c816
#
_cell.length_a   1.000
_cell.length_b   1.000
_cell.length_c   1.000
_cell.angle_alpha   90.00
_cell.angle_beta   90.00
_cell.angle_gamma   90.00
#
_symmetry.space_group_name_H-M   'P 1'
#
loop_
_entity.id
_entity.type
_entity.pdbx_description
1 polymer ?
#
loop_
_entity_poly.entity_id
_entity_poly.type
_entity_poly.pdbx_seq_one_letter_code
_entity_poly.pdbx_strand_id
1 'polypeptide(L)'
;MVVGGAPEADQIALDGYGSLYINFPEVPLFKDFPFTVVAVKQEIADKDPDRVRRIAQTIGQANDIIRNDFHVAVGEMQAQFPRINPQAIERAMMRDRNSVPAGGRMTETMWANGYKCAAAMKSIKATPPLEEGSFWTNKFLA
;
A
#
# COMPACT_ATOMS: atom_id res chain seq x y z
N MET A 1 -13.24 -16.08 -12.62
CA MET A 1 -12.83 -14.79 -12.03
C MET A 1 -11.71 -15.05 -11.04
N VAL A 2 -10.64 -14.30 -11.13
CA VAL A 2 -9.49 -14.39 -10.22
C VAL A 2 -9.39 -13.04 -9.50
N VAL A 3 -9.11 -13.05 -8.21
CA VAL A 3 -8.71 -11.88 -7.44
C VAL A 3 -7.21 -12.00 -7.23
N GLY A 4 -6.45 -11.06 -7.75
CA GLY A 4 -4.99 -11.06 -7.68
C GLY A 4 -4.46 -9.67 -7.41
N GLY A 5 -3.21 -9.58 -6.99
CA GLY A 5 -2.48 -8.34 -6.85
C GLY A 5 -1.84 -7.88 -8.16
N ALA A 6 -1.30 -6.67 -8.15
CA ALA A 6 -0.39 -6.19 -9.16
C ALA A 6 1.01 -6.78 -8.89
N PRO A 7 1.79 -7.14 -9.93
CA PRO A 7 1.53 -7.00 -11.37
C PRO A 7 0.91 -8.24 -12.04
N GLU A 8 0.53 -9.29 -11.28
CA GLU A 8 0.06 -10.55 -11.84
C GLU A 8 -1.20 -10.40 -12.69
N ALA A 9 -2.13 -9.54 -12.27
CA ALA A 9 -3.36 -9.27 -13.03
C ALA A 9 -3.04 -8.62 -14.39
N ASP A 10 -2.03 -7.76 -14.45
CA ASP A 10 -1.57 -7.12 -15.68
C ASP A 10 -0.86 -8.12 -16.60
N GLN A 11 -0.09 -9.05 -16.02
CA GLN A 11 0.54 -10.14 -16.76
C GLN A 11 -0.51 -11.02 -17.44
N ILE A 12 -1.55 -11.45 -16.70
CA ILE A 12 -2.67 -12.25 -17.23
C ILE A 12 -3.35 -11.54 -18.40
N ALA A 13 -3.55 -10.22 -18.27
CA ALA A 13 -4.16 -9.41 -19.34
C ALA A 13 -3.26 -9.29 -20.57
N LEU A 14 -1.95 -9.12 -20.40
CA LEU A 14 -0.98 -9.05 -21.50
C LEU A 14 -0.84 -10.39 -22.22
N ASP A 15 -0.92 -11.49 -21.51
CA ASP A 15 -0.85 -12.85 -22.07
C ASP A 15 -2.17 -13.29 -22.75
N GLY A 16 -3.19 -12.43 -22.72
CA GLY A 16 -4.48 -12.70 -23.38
C GLY A 16 -5.39 -13.69 -22.64
N TYR A 17 -5.06 -14.05 -21.41
CA TYR A 17 -5.88 -14.99 -20.61
C TYR A 17 -7.08 -14.31 -19.89
N GLY A 18 -7.13 -12.98 -19.88
CA GLY A 18 -8.20 -12.25 -19.22
C GLY A 18 -8.06 -10.75 -19.36
N SER A 19 -8.91 -10.01 -18.65
CA SER A 19 -8.86 -8.56 -18.55
C SER A 19 -9.07 -8.09 -17.11
N LEU A 20 -8.50 -6.95 -16.77
CA LEU A 20 -8.74 -6.29 -15.49
C LEU A 20 -10.16 -5.72 -15.51
N TYR A 21 -11.04 -6.28 -14.69
CA TYR A 21 -12.46 -5.88 -14.64
C TYR A 21 -12.75 -4.85 -13.55
N ILE A 22 -12.11 -4.99 -12.38
CA ILE A 22 -12.26 -4.07 -11.26
C ILE A 22 -10.87 -3.73 -10.74
N ASN A 23 -10.56 -2.43 -10.67
CA ASN A 23 -9.40 -1.91 -9.98
C ASN A 23 -9.84 -1.37 -8.61
N PHE A 24 -9.41 -1.99 -7.52
CA PHE A 24 -9.87 -1.63 -6.17
C PHE A 24 -9.64 -0.16 -5.79
N PRO A 25 -8.51 0.49 -6.09
CA PRO A 25 -8.35 1.91 -5.82
C PRO A 25 -9.39 2.83 -6.48
N GLU A 26 -10.05 2.39 -7.56
CA GLU A 26 -11.10 3.14 -8.25
C GLU A 26 -12.49 2.94 -7.62
N VAL A 27 -12.64 1.92 -6.77
CA VAL A 27 -13.89 1.66 -6.06
C VAL A 27 -13.98 2.57 -4.84
N PRO A 28 -15.07 3.35 -4.66
CA PRO A 28 -15.17 4.33 -3.56
C PRO A 28 -14.91 3.77 -2.17
N LEU A 29 -15.30 2.52 -1.92
CA LEU A 29 -15.06 1.83 -0.63
C LEU A 29 -13.56 1.61 -0.34
N PHE A 30 -12.76 1.44 -1.39
CA PHE A 30 -11.32 1.16 -1.28
C PHE A 30 -10.45 2.37 -1.60
N LYS A 31 -11.06 3.51 -1.91
CA LYS A 31 -10.32 4.76 -2.06
C LYS A 31 -9.66 5.13 -0.74
N ASP A 32 -8.39 5.50 -0.79
CA ASP A 32 -7.60 5.81 0.41
C ASP A 32 -7.67 4.69 1.46
N PHE A 33 -7.62 3.43 1.02
CA PHE A 33 -7.68 2.26 1.88
C PHE A 33 -6.26 1.80 2.26
N PRO A 34 -5.97 1.58 3.55
CA PRO A 34 -4.65 1.13 4.01
C PRO A 34 -4.51 -0.38 3.78
N PHE A 35 -4.23 -0.80 2.53
CA PHE A 35 -4.16 -2.21 2.17
C PHE A 35 -2.98 -2.93 2.83
N THR A 36 -1.83 -2.27 2.89
CA THR A 36 -0.64 -2.80 3.54
C THR A 36 -0.09 -1.75 4.50
N VAL A 37 0.21 -2.18 5.72
CA VAL A 37 0.76 -1.33 6.78
C VAL A 37 1.95 -2.01 7.43
N VAL A 38 2.84 -1.22 7.99
CA VAL A 38 3.92 -1.72 8.85
C VAL A 38 3.40 -1.78 10.27
N ALA A 39 3.43 -2.98 10.85
CA ALA A 39 3.06 -3.19 12.24
C ALA A 39 4.29 -3.60 13.06
N VAL A 40 4.38 -3.07 14.26
CA VAL A 40 5.45 -3.36 15.21
C VAL A 40 4.86 -3.55 16.60
N LYS A 41 5.43 -4.44 17.41
CA LYS A 41 5.04 -4.56 18.81
C LYS A 41 5.39 -3.28 19.57
N GLN A 42 4.51 -2.83 20.47
CA GLN A 42 4.74 -1.65 21.30
C GLN A 42 6.07 -1.72 22.04
N GLU A 43 6.39 -2.89 22.59
CA GLU A 43 7.66 -3.13 23.27
C GLU A 43 8.90 -2.83 22.40
N ILE A 44 8.85 -3.14 21.10
CA ILE A 44 9.95 -2.84 20.16
C ILE A 44 9.99 -1.35 19.88
N ALA A 45 8.85 -0.72 19.68
CA ALA A 45 8.76 0.72 19.45
C ALA A 45 9.30 1.54 20.63
N ASP A 46 9.12 1.03 21.86
CA ASP A 46 9.61 1.69 23.08
C ASP A 46 11.08 1.45 23.31
N LYS A 47 11.59 0.23 23.07
CA LYS A 47 12.99 -0.13 23.31
C LYS A 47 13.97 0.35 22.24
N ASP A 48 13.53 0.39 20.98
CA ASP A 48 14.37 0.77 19.84
C ASP A 48 13.59 1.66 18.84
N PRO A 49 13.19 2.87 19.27
CA PRO A 49 12.43 3.78 18.43
C PRO A 49 13.19 4.21 17.16
N ASP A 50 14.52 4.26 17.22
CA ASP A 50 15.35 4.66 16.08
C ASP A 50 15.35 3.61 14.98
N ARG A 51 15.30 2.34 15.34
CA ARG A 51 15.13 1.25 14.36
C ARG A 51 13.79 1.36 13.66
N VAL A 52 12.71 1.60 14.41
CA VAL A 52 11.37 1.76 13.84
C VAL A 52 11.33 2.99 12.93
N ARG A 53 11.96 4.11 13.35
CA ARG A 53 12.07 5.32 12.53
C ARG A 53 12.79 5.05 11.22
N ARG A 54 13.95 4.42 11.22
CA ARG A 54 14.70 4.09 10.00
C ARG A 54 13.86 3.26 9.04
N ILE A 55 13.13 2.26 9.52
CA ILE A 55 12.25 1.43 8.67
C ILE A 55 11.12 2.27 8.09
N ALA A 56 10.42 3.05 8.92
CA ALA A 56 9.31 3.89 8.48
C ALA A 56 9.76 4.92 7.44
N GLN A 57 10.87 5.61 7.69
CA GLN A 57 11.44 6.60 6.77
C GLN A 57 11.89 5.97 5.45
N THR A 58 12.51 4.79 5.48
CA THR A 58 12.92 4.08 4.26
C THR A 58 11.70 3.75 3.39
N ILE A 59 10.61 3.28 3.99
CA ILE A 59 9.36 3.01 3.27
C ILE A 59 8.75 4.31 2.75
N GLY A 60 8.75 5.37 3.56
CA GLY A 60 8.28 6.69 3.14
C GLY A 60 9.05 7.22 1.93
N GLN A 61 10.39 7.11 1.94
CA GLN A 61 11.24 7.49 0.80
C GLN A 61 10.96 6.63 -0.45
N ALA A 62 10.78 5.33 -0.29
CA ALA A 62 10.40 4.46 -1.41
C ALA A 62 9.04 4.86 -2.01
N ASN A 63 8.06 5.20 -1.17
CA ASN A 63 6.77 5.71 -1.63
C ASN A 63 6.91 7.02 -2.42
N ASP A 64 7.77 7.93 -1.98
CA ASP A 64 8.02 9.19 -2.67
C ASP A 64 8.73 8.97 -4.02
N ILE A 65 9.65 8.01 -4.12
CA ILE A 65 10.27 7.62 -5.39
C ILE A 65 9.20 7.07 -6.35
N ILE A 66 8.32 6.18 -5.89
CA ILE A 66 7.22 5.66 -6.71
C ILE A 66 6.34 6.80 -7.26
N ARG A 67 6.09 7.82 -6.47
CA ARG A 67 5.23 8.94 -6.85
C ARG A 67 5.93 9.95 -7.77
N ASN A 68 7.18 10.28 -7.49
CA ASN A 68 7.88 11.42 -8.07
C ASN A 68 8.91 11.03 -9.13
N ASP A 69 9.58 9.88 -8.95
CA ASP A 69 10.64 9.37 -9.81
C ASP A 69 10.23 8.02 -10.44
N PHE A 70 9.06 8.03 -11.07
CA PHE A 70 8.37 6.84 -11.55
C PHE A 70 9.25 5.88 -12.37
N HIS A 71 10.07 6.41 -13.28
CA HIS A 71 10.93 5.56 -14.12
C HIS A 71 12.03 4.85 -13.32
N VAL A 72 12.55 5.49 -12.26
CA VAL A 72 13.50 4.87 -11.34
C VAL A 72 12.81 3.71 -10.61
N ALA A 73 11.61 3.97 -10.04
CA ALA A 73 10.84 2.94 -9.36
C ALA A 73 10.51 1.74 -10.26
N VAL A 74 10.10 1.98 -11.51
CA VAL A 74 9.81 0.91 -12.48
C VAL A 74 11.08 0.11 -12.79
N GLY A 75 12.22 0.77 -13.04
CA GLY A 75 13.49 0.10 -13.32
C GLY A 75 13.94 -0.82 -12.18
N GLU A 76 13.85 -0.35 -10.94
CA GLU A 76 14.15 -1.15 -9.75
C GLU A 76 13.22 -2.36 -9.61
N MET A 77 11.93 -2.17 -9.82
CA MET A 77 10.96 -3.27 -9.77
C MET A 77 11.22 -4.32 -10.85
N GLN A 78 11.53 -3.90 -12.09
CA GLN A 78 11.87 -4.81 -13.17
C GLN A 78 13.15 -5.60 -12.88
N ALA A 79 14.15 -4.96 -12.27
CA ALA A 79 15.39 -5.62 -11.87
C ALA A 79 15.16 -6.68 -10.78
N GLN A 80 14.27 -6.40 -9.82
CA GLN A 80 13.94 -7.33 -8.74
C GLN A 80 13.06 -8.50 -9.19
N PHE A 81 12.24 -8.31 -10.22
CA PHE A 81 11.28 -9.29 -10.72
C PHE A 81 11.51 -9.66 -12.20
N PRO A 82 12.70 -10.21 -12.57
CA PRO A 82 13.09 -10.44 -13.96
C PRO A 82 12.23 -11.48 -14.69
N ARG A 83 11.39 -12.24 -13.97
CA ARG A 83 10.47 -13.23 -14.54
C ARG A 83 9.11 -12.67 -14.93
N ILE A 84 8.81 -11.45 -14.49
CA ILE A 84 7.54 -10.78 -14.80
C ILE A 84 7.77 -9.92 -16.06
N ASN A 85 6.79 -9.90 -16.95
CA ASN A 85 6.85 -9.06 -18.12
C ASN A 85 7.07 -7.59 -17.69
N PRO A 86 8.13 -6.90 -18.17
CA PRO A 86 8.40 -5.52 -17.83
C PRO A 86 7.22 -4.57 -18.07
N GLN A 87 6.42 -4.83 -19.11
CA GLN A 87 5.23 -4.04 -19.40
C GLN A 87 4.12 -4.26 -18.37
N ALA A 88 4.02 -5.46 -17.77
CA ALA A 88 3.05 -5.73 -16.70
C ALA A 88 3.42 -4.92 -15.46
N ILE A 89 4.69 -4.88 -15.10
CA ILE A 89 5.19 -4.08 -13.97
C ILE A 89 4.88 -2.59 -14.21
N GLU A 90 5.25 -2.06 -15.37
CA GLU A 90 5.04 -0.65 -15.69
C GLU A 90 3.55 -0.26 -15.66
N ARG A 91 2.67 -1.06 -16.28
CA ARG A 91 1.21 -0.83 -16.26
C ARG A 91 0.65 -0.84 -14.85
N ALA A 92 1.00 -1.84 -14.06
CA ALA A 92 0.56 -1.96 -12.67
C ALA A 92 1.00 -0.73 -11.86
N MET A 93 2.26 -0.38 -11.91
CA MET A 93 2.80 0.77 -11.18
C MET A 93 2.21 2.09 -11.65
N MET A 94 2.00 2.29 -12.96
CA MET A 94 1.37 3.49 -13.51
C MET A 94 -0.06 3.67 -12.98
N ARG A 95 -0.83 2.61 -12.95
CA ARG A 95 -2.20 2.61 -12.43
C ARG A 95 -2.23 2.92 -10.94
N ASP A 96 -1.36 2.29 -10.18
CA ASP A 96 -1.48 2.26 -8.72
C ASP A 96 -0.60 3.33 -8.01
N ARG A 97 0.29 4.03 -8.73
CA ARG A 97 1.23 5.01 -8.14
C ARG A 97 0.58 6.08 -7.25
N ASN A 98 -0.62 6.54 -7.62
CA ASN A 98 -1.32 7.57 -6.86
C ASN A 98 -2.02 7.02 -5.60
N SER A 99 -2.12 5.70 -5.46
CA SER A 99 -2.66 5.04 -4.26
C SER A 99 -1.60 4.90 -3.16
N VAL A 100 -0.33 5.12 -3.51
CA VAL A 100 0.78 5.06 -2.55
C VAL A 100 0.80 6.37 -1.75
N PRO A 101 0.74 6.33 -0.40
CA PRO A 101 0.71 7.54 0.42
C PRO A 101 2.06 8.28 0.37
N ALA A 102 2.01 9.59 0.13
CA ALA A 102 3.21 10.44 0.14
C ALA A 102 3.95 10.34 1.48
N GLY A 103 5.27 10.15 1.45
CA GLY A 103 6.09 9.98 2.63
C GLY A 103 5.67 8.82 3.55
N GLY A 104 4.83 7.90 3.07
CA GLY A 104 4.30 6.81 3.89
C GLY A 104 3.27 7.22 4.93
N ARG A 105 2.76 8.47 4.87
CA ARG A 105 1.87 9.01 5.90
C ARG A 105 0.47 8.39 5.83
N MET A 106 -0.02 8.00 7.00
CA MET A 106 -1.39 7.54 7.19
C MET A 106 -2.28 8.70 7.66
N THR A 107 -3.58 8.61 7.38
CA THR A 107 -4.58 9.59 7.82
C THR A 107 -5.74 8.91 8.53
N GLU A 108 -6.49 9.65 9.34
CA GLU A 108 -7.71 9.14 9.97
C GLU A 108 -8.74 8.66 8.93
N THR A 109 -8.82 9.34 7.79
CA THR A 109 -9.69 8.93 6.68
C THR A 109 -9.32 7.54 6.16
N MET A 110 -8.02 7.24 6.00
CA MET A 110 -7.56 5.91 5.58
C MET A 110 -7.99 4.84 6.58
N TRP A 111 -7.83 5.10 7.87
CA TRP A 111 -8.23 4.18 8.92
C TRP A 111 -9.75 4.04 9.01
N ALA A 112 -10.52 5.12 8.84
CA ALA A 112 -11.97 5.08 8.78
C ALA A 112 -12.47 4.21 7.61
N ASN A 113 -11.82 4.29 6.44
CA ASN A 113 -12.15 3.46 5.29
C ASN A 113 -11.77 1.99 5.52
N GLY A 114 -10.60 1.75 6.13
CA GLY A 114 -10.19 0.40 6.55
C GLY A 114 -11.18 -0.22 7.53
N TYR A 115 -11.63 0.57 8.50
CA TYR A 115 -12.67 0.14 9.45
C TYR A 115 -13.99 -0.22 8.76
N LYS A 116 -14.49 0.63 7.85
CA LYS A 116 -15.74 0.36 7.11
C LYS A 116 -15.67 -0.97 6.36
N CYS A 117 -14.54 -1.24 5.71
CA CYS A 117 -14.32 -2.49 5.00
C CYS A 117 -14.30 -3.70 5.97
N ALA A 118 -13.55 -3.61 7.06
CA ALA A 118 -13.47 -4.68 8.05
C ALA A 118 -14.81 -4.95 8.75
N ALA A 119 -15.61 -3.90 9.00
CA ALA A 119 -16.96 -4.01 9.55
C ALA A 119 -17.92 -4.69 8.56
N ALA A 120 -17.86 -4.32 7.27
CA ALA A 120 -18.65 -4.96 6.21
C ALA A 120 -18.34 -6.46 6.08
N MET A 121 -17.07 -6.84 6.26
CA MET A 121 -16.63 -8.24 6.29
C MET A 121 -16.91 -8.94 7.63
N LYS A 122 -17.48 -8.26 8.62
CA LYS A 122 -17.70 -8.76 9.99
C LYS A 122 -16.42 -9.23 10.69
N SER A 123 -15.27 -8.68 10.28
CA SER A 123 -13.96 -9.04 10.83
C SER A 123 -13.69 -8.39 12.20
N ILE A 124 -14.41 -7.34 12.51
CA ILE A 124 -14.28 -6.61 13.80
C ILE A 124 -15.64 -6.40 14.45
N LYS A 125 -15.64 -6.41 15.79
CA LYS A 125 -16.88 -6.33 16.59
C LYS A 125 -17.16 -4.93 17.14
N ALA A 126 -16.16 -4.08 17.20
CA ALA A 126 -16.26 -2.74 17.78
C ALA A 126 -15.47 -1.74 16.94
N THR A 127 -15.92 -0.49 16.91
CA THR A 127 -15.18 0.61 16.29
C THR A 127 -13.96 0.93 17.14
N PRO A 128 -12.73 0.79 16.62
CA PRO A 128 -11.56 1.27 17.34
C PRO A 128 -11.52 2.80 17.33
N PRO A 129 -10.81 3.44 18.27
CA PRO A 129 -10.50 4.87 18.18
C PRO A 129 -9.72 5.12 16.89
N LEU A 130 -10.10 6.11 16.08
CA LEU A 130 -9.50 6.36 14.75
C LEU A 130 -8.42 7.45 14.78
N GLU A 131 -8.34 8.22 15.86
CA GLU A 131 -7.35 9.29 16.04
C GLU A 131 -5.92 8.75 16.09
N GLU A 132 -4.97 9.55 15.57
CA GLU A 132 -3.55 9.25 15.64
C GLU A 132 -3.10 9.13 17.12
N GLY A 133 -2.30 8.13 17.41
CA GLY A 133 -1.81 7.81 18.75
C GLY A 133 -2.59 6.70 19.46
N SER A 134 -3.74 6.26 18.93
CA SER A 134 -4.53 5.16 19.49
C SER A 134 -3.89 3.80 19.19
N PHE A 135 -3.94 3.35 17.94
CA PHE A 135 -3.33 2.08 17.48
C PHE A 135 -2.43 2.28 16.26
N TRP A 136 -2.34 3.51 15.75
CA TRP A 136 -1.47 3.91 14.64
C TRP A 136 -0.83 5.26 14.91
N THR A 137 0.28 5.56 14.23
CA THR A 137 0.99 6.83 14.40
C THR A 137 1.93 7.11 13.23
N ASN A 138 2.09 8.38 12.90
CA ASN A 138 3.11 8.89 11.98
C ASN A 138 4.39 9.38 12.69
N LYS A 139 4.49 9.28 14.03
CA LYS A 139 5.61 9.85 14.81
C LYS A 139 6.99 9.37 14.39
N PHE A 140 7.07 8.22 13.72
CA PHE A 140 8.33 7.66 13.23
C PHE A 140 8.70 8.10 11.80
N LEU A 141 7.86 8.90 11.14
CA LEU A 141 8.13 9.45 9.82
C LEU A 141 8.84 10.81 9.87
N ALA A 142 8.85 11.45 11.03
CA ALA A 142 9.51 12.74 11.26
C ALA A 142 11.01 12.59 11.52
#